data_01d862112def21c703a4a1910ed8b3e9
#
_entry.id   01d862112def21c703a4a1910ed8b3e9
#
_cell.length_a   1.000
_cell.length_b   1.000
_cell.length_c   1.000
_cell.angle_alpha   90.00
_cell.angle_beta   90.00
_cell.angle_gamma   90.00
#
_symmetry.space_group_name_H-M   'P 1'
#
loop_
_entity.id
_entity.type
_entity.pdbx_description
1 polymer ?
#
loop_
_entity_poly.entity_id
_entity_poly.type
_entity_poly.pdbx_seq_one_letter_code
_entity_poly.pdbx_strand_id
1 'polypeptide(L)'
;MLEVFPTGQVTYLAPLPLPTDLPAQDYGGAVGEVNDRYLDFGIGLPAVFAWQMGLGTPFWAIWFYGLFAPFFTWFLGIADGDSMEDSIEFALQVMPYTLEMGSWAAAFALTIYLTITFHHLLKYKEVIPTRFNRQRREVCFVPRGHTEPIFVPWESLSAWVIEARSVTQYGLDIRYAMGVGFYHPPHDEHYSLEFFCGGFDLAVCNWEAIRAYMEYEVHSLKEIQAPLELQNPGDPPHEGLHTFYNARERMRRRRKNREVGFLYPFWWYLYHVLTLWTLPNYLTEWEIRRIKNIGRAAIPDAMQSWSQPLPPEQWAKPSAELVRRSQAVKTLREKRPGQNLASRFAEVSLADRNAAK
;
A
#
# COMPACT_ATOMS: atom_id res chain seq x y z
N MET A 1 -23.42 6.41 6.90
CA MET A 1 -24.35 5.48 7.57
C MET A 1 -23.51 4.43 8.29
N LEU A 2 -23.90 3.93 9.46
CA LEU A 2 -23.19 2.91 10.23
C LEU A 2 -24.07 1.67 10.35
N GLU A 3 -23.52 0.51 9.99
CA GLU A 3 -24.14 -0.80 10.22
C GLU A 3 -23.27 -1.61 11.18
N VAL A 4 -23.88 -2.22 12.20
CA VAL A 4 -23.16 -2.97 13.23
C VAL A 4 -23.58 -4.44 13.13
N PHE A 5 -22.59 -5.33 13.11
CA PHE A 5 -22.72 -6.77 13.07
C PHE A 5 -22.07 -7.41 14.31
N PRO A 6 -22.38 -8.65 14.65
CA PRO A 6 -21.74 -9.33 15.79
C PRO A 6 -20.21 -9.39 15.69
N THR A 7 -19.67 -9.43 14.49
CA THR A 7 -18.23 -9.57 14.20
C THR A 7 -17.57 -8.26 13.74
N GLY A 8 -18.27 -7.11 13.84
CA GLY A 8 -17.69 -5.85 13.42
C GLY A 8 -18.70 -4.78 13.05
N GLN A 9 -18.25 -3.79 12.30
CA GLN A 9 -19.11 -2.71 11.83
C GLN A 9 -18.66 -2.23 10.43
N VAL A 10 -19.62 -1.65 9.69
CA VAL A 10 -19.37 -1.02 8.39
C VAL A 10 -19.80 0.45 8.46
N THR A 11 -18.89 1.34 8.13
CA THR A 11 -19.15 2.78 8.03
C THR A 11 -19.19 3.18 6.57
N TYR A 12 -20.34 3.58 6.06
CA TYR A 12 -20.51 4.05 4.67
C TYR A 12 -20.06 5.49 4.52
N LEU A 13 -19.24 5.73 3.51
CA LEU A 13 -18.69 7.04 3.10
C LEU A 13 -19.36 7.59 1.84
N ALA A 14 -20.01 6.73 1.05
CA ALA A 14 -20.78 7.02 -0.15
C ALA A 14 -21.98 6.07 -0.24
N PRO A 15 -23.05 6.29 -1.02
CA PRO A 15 -23.13 7.27 -2.11
C PRO A 15 -23.20 8.72 -1.64
N LEU A 16 -22.96 9.62 -2.56
CA LEU A 16 -22.63 11.02 -2.35
C LEU A 16 -21.32 11.17 -1.54
N PRO A 17 -20.20 11.39 -2.23
CA PRO A 17 -18.85 11.41 -1.64
C PRO A 17 -18.61 12.71 -0.85
N LEU A 18 -19.13 12.75 0.38
CA LEU A 18 -19.03 13.91 1.27
C LEU A 18 -17.61 14.04 1.85
N PRO A 19 -17.14 15.26 2.15
CA PRO A 19 -15.83 15.47 2.75
C PRO A 19 -15.76 14.86 4.16
N THR A 20 -14.67 14.14 4.43
CA THR A 20 -14.49 13.42 5.70
C THR A 20 -13.72 14.22 6.73
N ASP A 21 -13.06 15.29 6.32
CA ASP A 21 -12.17 16.15 7.11
C ASP A 21 -10.84 15.48 7.55
N LEU A 22 -10.62 14.25 7.14
CA LEU A 22 -9.31 13.62 7.29
C LEU A 22 -8.40 14.03 6.12
N PRO A 23 -7.08 13.94 6.29
CA PRO A 23 -6.15 14.28 5.22
C PRO A 23 -6.36 13.37 3.99
N ALA A 24 -6.33 13.97 2.81
CA ALA A 24 -6.33 13.24 1.55
C ALA A 24 -4.97 12.55 1.37
N GLN A 25 -4.85 11.29 1.84
CA GLN A 25 -3.57 10.61 1.85
C GLN A 25 -3.70 9.12 1.55
N ASP A 26 -2.96 8.66 0.54
CA ASP A 26 -2.91 7.26 0.13
C ASP A 26 -1.85 6.51 0.94
N TYR A 27 -2.20 6.08 2.14
CA TYR A 27 -1.33 5.27 3.01
C TYR A 27 -1.12 3.84 2.49
N GLY A 28 -2.05 3.34 1.68
CA GLY A 28 -1.98 2.00 1.12
C GLY A 28 -1.06 1.89 -0.11
N GLY A 29 -0.63 3.04 -0.68
CA GLY A 29 0.11 3.06 -1.94
C GLY A 29 -0.69 2.46 -3.09
N ALA A 30 -2.03 2.53 -3.01
CA ALA A 30 -2.94 1.92 -3.98
C ALA A 30 -3.19 2.81 -5.21
N VAL A 31 -2.83 4.09 -5.14
CA VAL A 31 -2.90 5.02 -6.26
C VAL A 31 -1.65 4.89 -7.11
N GLY A 32 -1.84 4.46 -8.37
CA GLY A 32 -0.74 4.22 -9.31
C GLY A 32 -0.38 5.44 -10.17
N GLU A 33 -1.37 6.14 -10.69
CA GLU A 33 -1.21 7.30 -11.55
C GLU A 33 -2.22 8.40 -11.20
N VAL A 34 -1.78 9.65 -11.17
CA VAL A 34 -2.63 10.84 -11.02
C VAL A 34 -2.21 11.86 -12.06
N ASN A 35 -3.18 12.32 -12.84
CA ASN A 35 -2.99 13.41 -13.80
C ASN A 35 -4.24 14.32 -13.84
N ASP A 36 -4.29 15.29 -14.76
CA ASP A 36 -5.39 16.25 -14.85
C ASP A 36 -6.74 15.67 -15.32
N ARG A 37 -6.78 14.41 -15.72
CA ARG A 37 -7.96 13.76 -16.28
C ARG A 37 -8.46 12.62 -15.40
N TYR A 38 -7.56 11.75 -14.98
CA TYR A 38 -7.91 10.56 -14.22
C TYR A 38 -6.88 10.23 -13.12
N LEU A 39 -7.36 9.45 -12.17
CA LEU A 39 -6.60 8.75 -11.13
C LEU A 39 -6.82 7.26 -11.30
N ASP A 40 -5.72 6.49 -11.35
CA ASP A 40 -5.74 5.02 -11.38
C ASP A 40 -5.56 4.46 -9.97
N PHE A 41 -6.48 3.61 -9.56
CA PHE A 41 -6.52 3.01 -8.24
C PHE A 41 -6.49 1.47 -8.30
N GLY A 42 -5.80 0.84 -7.34
CA GLY A 42 -5.77 -0.62 -7.19
C GLY A 42 -4.46 -1.28 -7.62
N ILE A 43 -3.48 -0.53 -8.13
CA ILE A 43 -2.15 -1.04 -8.44
C ILE A 43 -1.17 -0.43 -7.44
N GLY A 44 -0.95 -1.11 -6.31
CA GLY A 44 0.09 -0.74 -5.36
C GLY A 44 1.49 -0.86 -5.99
N LEU A 45 2.41 0.00 -5.58
CA LEU A 45 3.80 -0.08 -6.00
C LEU A 45 4.56 -1.04 -5.07
N PRO A 46 5.41 -1.93 -5.61
CA PRO A 46 6.24 -2.81 -4.79
C PRO A 46 7.26 -2.00 -4.00
N ALA A 47 7.55 -2.46 -2.77
CA ALA A 47 8.54 -1.87 -1.89
C ALA A 47 9.86 -2.66 -1.92
N VAL A 48 10.98 -1.96 -1.75
CA VAL A 48 12.33 -2.55 -1.65
C VAL A 48 12.40 -3.57 -0.52
N PHE A 49 11.71 -3.31 0.59
CA PHE A 49 11.67 -4.18 1.75
C PHE A 49 11.17 -5.60 1.43
N ALA A 50 10.19 -5.75 0.53
CA ALA A 50 9.70 -7.07 0.13
C ALA A 50 10.80 -7.93 -0.52
N TRP A 51 11.59 -7.32 -1.40
CA TRP A 51 12.75 -7.99 -2.01
C TRP A 51 13.89 -8.23 -1.02
N GLN A 52 14.15 -7.29 -0.11
CA GLN A 52 15.14 -7.48 0.97
C GLN A 52 14.79 -8.67 1.86
N MET A 53 13.54 -8.77 2.29
CA MET A 53 13.09 -9.90 3.12
C MET A 53 13.11 -11.21 2.35
N GLY A 54 12.58 -11.23 1.13
CA GLY A 54 12.48 -12.46 0.35
C GLY A 54 13.81 -13.07 -0.05
N LEU A 55 14.78 -12.24 -0.46
CA LEU A 55 16.11 -12.69 -0.84
C LEU A 55 17.09 -12.71 0.35
N GLY A 56 16.92 -11.79 1.30
CA GLY A 56 17.80 -11.70 2.47
C GLY A 56 17.60 -12.84 3.46
N THR A 57 16.34 -13.30 3.66
CA THR A 57 16.05 -14.40 4.60
C THR A 57 16.84 -15.69 4.29
N PRO A 58 16.90 -16.19 3.03
CA PRO A 58 17.77 -17.32 2.69
C PRO A 58 19.24 -17.08 3.00
N PHE A 59 19.74 -15.88 2.68
CA PHE A 59 21.13 -15.51 2.96
C PHE A 59 21.42 -15.47 4.47
N TRP A 60 20.49 -14.95 5.27
CA TRP A 60 20.57 -14.97 6.73
C TRP A 60 20.55 -16.38 7.31
N ALA A 61 19.82 -17.32 6.72
CA ALA A 61 19.82 -18.71 7.15
C ALA A 61 21.21 -19.32 7.00
N ILE A 62 21.88 -19.13 5.86
CA ILE A 62 23.25 -19.62 5.64
C ILE A 62 24.21 -18.97 6.63
N TRP A 63 24.10 -17.66 6.84
CA TRP A 63 24.96 -16.94 7.79
C TRP A 63 24.76 -17.42 9.23
N PHE A 64 23.50 -17.59 9.64
CA PHE A 64 23.15 -18.03 10.99
C PHE A 64 23.69 -19.44 11.27
N TYR A 65 23.39 -20.38 10.41
CA TYR A 65 23.84 -21.76 10.60
C TYR A 65 25.32 -21.95 10.30
N GLY A 66 25.87 -21.24 9.32
CA GLY A 66 27.28 -21.42 8.92
C GLY A 66 28.29 -20.70 9.79
N LEU A 67 27.94 -19.58 10.43
CA LEU A 67 28.87 -18.80 11.25
C LEU A 67 28.43 -18.69 12.70
N PHE A 68 27.18 -18.32 12.94
CA PHE A 68 26.68 -18.06 14.29
C PHE A 68 26.57 -19.37 15.09
N ALA A 69 26.05 -20.44 14.53
CA ALA A 69 25.92 -21.71 15.25
C ALA A 69 27.28 -22.30 15.64
N PRO A 70 28.31 -22.39 14.76
CA PRO A 70 29.65 -22.79 15.17
C PRO A 70 30.29 -21.85 16.20
N PHE A 71 30.11 -20.54 16.04
CA PHE A 71 30.57 -19.57 17.03
C PHE A 71 29.94 -19.81 18.41
N PHE A 72 28.66 -20.09 18.44
CA PHE A 72 27.92 -20.35 19.67
C PHE A 72 28.38 -21.68 20.33
N THR A 73 28.64 -22.73 19.55
CA THR A 73 29.18 -23.97 20.08
C THR A 73 30.58 -23.79 20.68
N TRP A 74 31.45 -23.02 20.02
CA TRP A 74 32.74 -22.62 20.56
C TRP A 74 32.58 -21.86 21.90
N PHE A 75 31.69 -20.89 21.96
CA PHE A 75 31.45 -20.11 23.17
C PHE A 75 30.95 -20.99 24.34
N LEU A 76 30.05 -21.94 24.06
CA LEU A 76 29.55 -22.87 25.08
C LEU A 76 30.64 -23.78 25.58
N GLY A 77 31.51 -24.32 24.74
CA GLY A 77 32.66 -25.15 25.17
C GLY A 77 33.56 -24.39 26.14
N ILE A 78 33.88 -23.13 25.86
CA ILE A 78 34.68 -22.32 26.81
C ILE A 78 33.92 -22.08 28.11
N ALA A 79 32.59 -21.81 28.04
CA ALA A 79 31.76 -21.58 29.22
C ALA A 79 31.66 -22.83 30.13
N ASP A 80 31.70 -24.02 29.54
CA ASP A 80 31.71 -25.33 30.24
C ASP A 80 33.09 -25.71 30.79
N GLY A 81 34.12 -24.93 30.48
CA GLY A 81 35.48 -25.10 31.01
C GLY A 81 36.43 -25.91 30.12
N ASP A 82 36.05 -26.15 28.86
CA ASP A 82 36.92 -26.79 27.88
C ASP A 82 38.09 -25.88 27.51
N SER A 83 39.17 -26.46 27.02
CA SER A 83 40.29 -25.70 26.50
C SER A 83 39.88 -24.92 25.26
N MET A 84 40.55 -23.79 24.99
CA MET A 84 40.26 -22.98 23.79
C MET A 84 40.48 -23.78 22.50
N GLU A 85 41.47 -24.68 22.50
CA GLU A 85 41.81 -25.50 21.35
C GLU A 85 40.73 -26.55 21.07
N ASP A 86 40.28 -27.28 22.10
CA ASP A 86 39.21 -28.29 22.00
C ASP A 86 37.88 -27.64 21.55
N SER A 87 37.54 -26.46 22.10
CA SER A 87 36.35 -25.73 21.74
C SER A 87 36.35 -25.27 20.28
N ILE A 88 37.51 -24.83 19.76
CA ILE A 88 37.67 -24.46 18.34
C ILE A 88 37.57 -25.71 17.45
N GLU A 89 38.25 -26.81 17.81
CA GLU A 89 38.18 -28.04 17.04
C GLU A 89 36.76 -28.57 16.93
N PHE A 90 36.00 -28.58 18.04
CA PHE A 90 34.60 -28.99 18.05
C PHE A 90 33.72 -28.09 17.17
N ALA A 91 33.90 -26.77 17.27
CA ALA A 91 33.15 -25.82 16.43
C ALA A 91 33.42 -26.04 14.93
N LEU A 92 34.68 -26.30 14.56
CA LEU A 92 35.08 -26.61 13.18
C LEU A 92 34.52 -27.95 12.68
N GLN A 93 34.42 -28.97 13.57
CA GLN A 93 33.79 -30.25 13.23
C GLN A 93 32.28 -30.13 13.01
N VAL A 94 31.59 -29.26 13.75
CA VAL A 94 30.14 -29.03 13.64
C VAL A 94 29.81 -28.17 12.43
N MET A 95 30.69 -27.25 12.04
CA MET A 95 30.44 -26.24 10.98
C MET A 95 29.97 -26.81 9.64
N PRO A 96 30.51 -27.93 9.09
CA PRO A 96 30.00 -28.48 7.83
C PRO A 96 28.52 -28.89 7.90
N TYR A 97 28.10 -29.52 9.01
CA TYR A 97 26.72 -29.98 9.22
C TYR A 97 25.77 -28.80 9.37
N THR A 98 26.14 -27.77 10.14
CA THR A 98 25.34 -26.58 10.32
C THR A 98 25.25 -25.78 9.01
N LEU A 99 26.33 -25.71 8.23
CA LEU A 99 26.32 -25.04 6.92
C LEU A 99 25.43 -25.79 5.91
N GLU A 100 25.49 -27.13 5.90
CA GLU A 100 24.62 -27.96 5.08
C GLU A 100 23.14 -27.72 5.45
N MET A 101 22.81 -27.77 6.74
CA MET A 101 21.45 -27.50 7.23
C MET A 101 20.99 -26.08 6.87
N GLY A 102 21.84 -25.06 7.02
CA GLY A 102 21.57 -23.68 6.62
C GLY A 102 21.34 -23.55 5.11
N SER A 103 22.08 -24.29 4.30
CA SER A 103 21.94 -24.30 2.85
C SER A 103 20.60 -24.92 2.40
N TRP A 104 20.16 -26.01 3.03
CA TRP A 104 18.84 -26.59 2.79
C TRP A 104 17.71 -25.67 3.21
N ALA A 105 17.81 -25.05 4.40
CA ALA A 105 16.83 -24.07 4.87
C ALA A 105 16.73 -22.86 3.92
N ALA A 106 17.88 -22.37 3.45
CA ALA A 106 17.94 -21.27 2.48
C ALA A 106 17.33 -21.66 1.13
N ALA A 107 17.64 -22.84 0.61
CA ALA A 107 17.08 -23.33 -0.65
C ALA A 107 15.55 -23.47 -0.57
N PHE A 108 15.04 -24.00 0.55
CA PHE A 108 13.62 -24.13 0.80
C PHE A 108 12.91 -22.76 0.86
N ALA A 109 13.44 -21.83 1.67
CA ALA A 109 12.88 -20.47 1.79
C ALA A 109 12.91 -19.72 0.45
N LEU A 110 14.01 -19.81 -0.30
CA LEU A 110 14.15 -19.19 -1.61
C LEU A 110 13.15 -19.78 -2.62
N THR A 111 12.95 -21.08 -2.62
CA THR A 111 11.99 -21.76 -3.50
C THR A 111 10.58 -21.27 -3.24
N ILE A 112 10.17 -21.21 -1.97
CA ILE A 112 8.84 -20.67 -1.59
C ILE A 112 8.70 -19.23 -2.06
N TYR A 113 9.68 -18.38 -1.74
CA TYR A 113 9.64 -16.96 -2.11
C TYR A 113 9.54 -16.75 -3.62
N LEU A 114 10.39 -17.43 -4.39
CA LEU A 114 10.38 -17.32 -5.86
C LEU A 114 9.07 -17.86 -6.46
N THR A 115 8.50 -18.94 -5.91
CA THR A 115 7.21 -19.48 -6.35
C THR A 115 6.09 -18.47 -6.11
N ILE A 116 6.03 -17.86 -4.92
CA ILE A 116 5.04 -16.82 -4.59
C ILE A 116 5.22 -15.61 -5.51
N THR A 117 6.45 -15.12 -5.65
CA THR A 117 6.76 -13.97 -6.50
C THR A 117 6.39 -14.22 -7.96
N PHE A 118 6.74 -15.39 -8.50
CA PHE A 118 6.37 -15.77 -9.87
C PHE A 118 4.86 -15.84 -10.06
N HIS A 119 4.14 -16.42 -9.10
CA HIS A 119 2.69 -16.45 -9.13
C HIS A 119 2.06 -15.04 -9.10
N HIS A 120 2.59 -14.13 -8.27
CA HIS A 120 2.17 -12.73 -8.26
C HIS A 120 2.45 -12.04 -9.60
N LEU A 121 3.64 -12.23 -10.18
CA LEU A 121 4.00 -11.65 -11.48
C LEU A 121 3.11 -12.12 -12.63
N LEU A 122 2.60 -13.36 -12.57
CA LEU A 122 1.63 -13.86 -13.54
C LEU A 122 0.26 -13.18 -13.37
N LYS A 123 -0.15 -12.92 -12.13
CA LYS A 123 -1.44 -12.25 -11.83
C LYS A 123 -1.48 -10.78 -12.25
N TYR A 124 -0.36 -10.09 -12.33
CA TYR A 124 -0.34 -8.69 -12.82
C TYR A 124 -0.90 -8.52 -14.24
N LYS A 125 -0.93 -9.58 -15.06
CA LYS A 125 -1.53 -9.53 -16.40
C LYS A 125 -3.04 -9.37 -16.40
N GLU A 126 -3.69 -9.64 -15.27
CA GLU A 126 -5.14 -9.60 -15.10
C GLU A 126 -5.62 -8.36 -14.33
N VAL A 127 -4.68 -7.55 -13.83
CA VAL A 127 -5.02 -6.40 -12.98
C VAL A 127 -5.09 -5.14 -13.84
N ILE A 128 -6.31 -4.75 -14.18
CA ILE A 128 -6.60 -3.45 -14.78
C ILE A 128 -6.98 -2.49 -13.63
N PRO A 129 -6.40 -1.28 -13.57
CA PRO A 129 -6.73 -0.34 -12.51
C PRO A 129 -8.18 0.14 -12.64
N THR A 130 -8.82 0.38 -11.50
CA THR A 130 -10.07 1.15 -11.49
C THR A 130 -9.71 2.62 -11.72
N ARG A 131 -10.27 3.21 -12.77
CA ARG A 131 -9.94 4.58 -13.18
C ARG A 131 -11.05 5.56 -12.83
N PHE A 132 -10.69 6.58 -12.08
CA PHE A 132 -11.57 7.68 -11.68
C PHE A 132 -11.33 8.88 -12.58
N ASN A 133 -12.30 9.26 -13.41
CA ASN A 133 -12.19 10.40 -14.35
C ASN A 133 -12.95 11.61 -13.81
N ARG A 134 -12.21 12.62 -13.34
CA ARG A 134 -12.82 13.82 -12.73
C ARG A 134 -13.49 14.74 -13.74
N GLN A 135 -13.04 14.74 -15.02
CA GLN A 135 -13.68 15.56 -16.05
C GLN A 135 -15.08 15.05 -16.44
N ARG A 136 -15.26 13.72 -16.42
CA ARG A 136 -16.55 13.06 -16.70
C ARG A 136 -17.37 12.83 -15.44
N ARG A 137 -16.76 12.90 -14.25
CA ARG A 137 -17.34 12.46 -12.97
C ARG A 137 -17.87 11.03 -13.05
N GLU A 138 -17.06 10.16 -13.60
CA GLU A 138 -17.35 8.74 -13.81
C GLU A 138 -16.17 7.88 -13.36
N VAL A 139 -16.48 6.62 -13.05
CA VAL A 139 -15.51 5.61 -12.69
C VAL A 139 -15.59 4.48 -13.71
N CYS A 140 -14.44 4.07 -14.22
CA CYS A 140 -14.30 2.92 -15.11
C CYS A 140 -13.75 1.74 -14.35
N PHE A 141 -14.48 0.64 -14.35
CA PHE A 141 -14.12 -0.62 -13.70
C PHE A 141 -14.14 -1.75 -14.72
N VAL A 142 -13.13 -2.63 -14.69
CA VAL A 142 -13.08 -3.83 -15.52
C VAL A 142 -13.13 -5.05 -14.61
N PRO A 143 -14.25 -5.80 -14.58
CA PRO A 143 -14.36 -7.00 -13.75
C PRO A 143 -13.35 -8.07 -14.17
N ARG A 144 -12.88 -8.89 -13.21
CA ARG A 144 -11.99 -10.01 -13.51
C ARG A 144 -12.66 -10.99 -14.47
N GLY A 145 -11.92 -11.39 -15.50
CA GLY A 145 -12.43 -12.30 -16.54
C GLY A 145 -13.32 -11.64 -17.59
N HIS A 146 -13.57 -10.33 -17.49
CA HIS A 146 -14.27 -9.56 -18.51
C HIS A 146 -13.29 -8.69 -19.30
N THR A 147 -13.62 -8.43 -20.55
CA THR A 147 -12.85 -7.53 -21.42
C THR A 147 -13.51 -6.17 -21.58
N GLU A 148 -14.79 -6.08 -21.28
CA GLU A 148 -15.57 -4.87 -21.43
C GLU A 148 -15.56 -4.05 -20.12
N PRO A 149 -15.21 -2.76 -20.19
CA PRO A 149 -15.25 -1.88 -19.04
C PRO A 149 -16.69 -1.46 -18.71
N ILE A 150 -16.97 -1.32 -17.42
CA ILE A 150 -18.22 -0.79 -16.89
C ILE A 150 -17.97 0.66 -16.45
N PHE A 151 -18.82 1.58 -16.89
CA PHE A 151 -18.77 2.99 -16.52
C PHE A 151 -19.87 3.31 -15.52
N VAL A 152 -19.49 3.91 -14.40
CA VAL A 152 -20.41 4.20 -13.29
C VAL A 152 -20.28 5.67 -12.91
N PRO A 153 -21.40 6.40 -12.73
CA PRO A 153 -21.35 7.78 -12.22
C PRO A 153 -20.68 7.85 -10.85
N TRP A 154 -19.79 8.82 -10.66
CA TRP A 154 -19.05 9.01 -9.41
C TRP A 154 -19.94 9.08 -8.17
N GLU A 155 -21.05 9.80 -8.26
CA GLU A 155 -21.94 10.04 -7.14
C GLU A 155 -22.88 8.86 -6.81
N SER A 156 -22.92 7.83 -7.67
CA SER A 156 -23.67 6.58 -7.42
C SER A 156 -22.79 5.47 -6.84
N LEU A 157 -21.46 5.66 -6.81
CA LEU A 157 -20.53 4.70 -6.26
C LEU A 157 -20.72 4.57 -4.74
N SER A 158 -20.74 3.35 -4.24
CA SER A 158 -20.71 3.08 -2.79
C SER A 158 -19.26 3.01 -2.31
N ALA A 159 -18.99 3.60 -1.13
CA ALA A 159 -17.73 3.44 -0.46
C ALA A 159 -17.96 3.18 1.03
N TRP A 160 -17.11 2.36 1.64
CA TRP A 160 -17.25 1.97 3.04
C TRP A 160 -15.92 1.65 3.68
N VAL A 161 -15.91 1.69 5.01
CA VAL A 161 -14.84 1.14 5.83
C VAL A 161 -15.42 0.00 6.66
N ILE A 162 -14.82 -1.18 6.53
CA ILE A 162 -15.12 -2.35 7.35
C ILE A 162 -14.17 -2.37 8.53
N GLU A 163 -14.72 -2.57 9.74
CA GLU A 163 -14.00 -2.98 10.92
C GLU A 163 -14.44 -4.39 11.28
N ALA A 164 -13.57 -5.37 11.05
CA ALA A 164 -13.80 -6.77 11.40
C ALA A 164 -13.08 -7.11 12.70
N ARG A 165 -13.79 -7.76 13.63
CA ARG A 165 -13.29 -8.18 14.93
C ARG A 165 -13.29 -9.70 15.01
N SER A 166 -12.16 -10.28 15.36
CA SER A 166 -12.03 -11.72 15.61
C SER A 166 -11.31 -11.97 16.94
N VAL A 167 -11.72 -13.03 17.63
CA VAL A 167 -11.05 -13.48 18.86
C VAL A 167 -10.10 -14.60 18.47
N THR A 168 -8.82 -14.41 18.75
CA THR A 168 -7.78 -15.41 18.56
C THR A 168 -7.26 -15.90 19.89
N GLN A 169 -6.44 -16.94 19.91
CA GLN A 169 -5.77 -17.41 21.13
C GLN A 169 -4.82 -16.37 21.77
N TYR A 170 -4.47 -15.31 21.01
CA TYR A 170 -3.61 -14.21 21.47
C TYR A 170 -4.40 -12.94 21.86
N GLY A 171 -5.75 -12.98 21.78
CA GLY A 171 -6.61 -11.85 22.11
C GLY A 171 -7.50 -11.38 20.97
N LEU A 172 -7.99 -10.16 21.08
CA LEU A 172 -8.86 -9.51 20.09
C LEU A 172 -8.00 -9.02 18.90
N ASP A 173 -8.28 -9.54 17.72
CA ASP A 173 -7.71 -9.05 16.45
C ASP A 173 -8.74 -8.16 15.75
N ILE A 174 -8.35 -6.92 15.42
CA ILE A 174 -9.21 -5.95 14.73
C ILE A 174 -8.56 -5.61 13.39
N ARG A 175 -9.30 -5.84 12.31
CA ARG A 175 -8.86 -5.57 10.94
C ARG A 175 -9.73 -4.53 10.29
N TYR A 176 -9.12 -3.66 9.51
CA TYR A 176 -9.79 -2.62 8.76
C TYR A 176 -9.59 -2.83 7.27
N ALA A 177 -10.64 -2.55 6.51
CA ALA A 177 -10.56 -2.52 5.05
C ALA A 177 -11.37 -1.34 4.51
N MET A 178 -10.84 -0.65 3.52
CA MET A 178 -11.60 0.27 2.68
C MET A 178 -12.20 -0.51 1.52
N GLY A 179 -13.47 -0.29 1.24
CA GLY A 179 -14.17 -0.84 0.10
C GLY A 179 -14.78 0.24 -0.78
N VAL A 180 -14.79 -0.02 -2.08
CA VAL A 180 -15.48 0.77 -3.11
C VAL A 180 -16.22 -0.19 -4.02
N GLY A 181 -17.47 0.09 -4.33
CA GLY A 181 -18.26 -0.82 -5.17
C GLY A 181 -19.55 -0.21 -5.68
N PHE A 182 -20.24 -0.98 -6.52
CA PHE A 182 -21.52 -0.62 -7.10
C PHE A 182 -22.31 -1.89 -7.49
N TYR A 183 -23.62 -1.74 -7.56
CA TYR A 183 -24.51 -2.74 -8.17
C TYR A 183 -24.64 -2.45 -9.65
N HIS A 184 -24.50 -3.50 -10.48
CA HIS A 184 -24.62 -3.38 -11.94
C HIS A 184 -25.86 -4.15 -12.43
N PRO A 185 -26.98 -3.46 -12.70
CA PRO A 185 -28.26 -4.10 -13.05
C PRO A 185 -28.18 -5.05 -14.26
N PRO A 186 -27.43 -4.73 -15.35
CA PRO A 186 -27.35 -5.62 -16.50
C PRO A 186 -26.76 -7.01 -16.21
N HIS A 187 -25.87 -7.12 -15.21
CA HIS A 187 -25.29 -8.39 -14.81
C HIS A 187 -25.93 -8.96 -13.55
N ASP A 188 -26.83 -8.21 -12.89
CA ASP A 188 -27.42 -8.55 -11.57
C ASP A 188 -26.35 -8.87 -10.53
N GLU A 189 -25.23 -8.13 -10.56
CA GLU A 189 -24.07 -8.40 -9.72
C GLU A 189 -23.60 -7.14 -8.97
N HIS A 190 -23.04 -7.38 -7.78
CA HIS A 190 -22.30 -6.38 -7.01
C HIS A 190 -20.81 -6.50 -7.29
N TYR A 191 -20.20 -5.46 -7.82
CA TYR A 191 -18.77 -5.37 -7.98
C TYR A 191 -18.17 -4.53 -6.86
N SER A 192 -17.11 -5.04 -6.25
CA SER A 192 -16.37 -4.32 -5.21
C SER A 192 -14.87 -4.51 -5.34
N LEU A 193 -14.14 -3.50 -4.89
CA LEU A 193 -12.71 -3.52 -4.67
C LEU A 193 -12.47 -3.19 -3.21
N GLU A 194 -11.83 -4.11 -2.50
CA GLU A 194 -11.50 -3.94 -1.08
C GLU A 194 -10.00 -4.10 -0.87
N PHE A 195 -9.43 -3.31 0.01
CA PHE A 195 -8.05 -3.45 0.42
C PHE A 195 -7.87 -3.17 1.91
N PHE A 196 -6.96 -3.92 2.51
CA PHE A 196 -6.70 -3.85 3.94
C PHE A 196 -5.94 -2.56 4.31
N CYS A 197 -6.32 -2.01 5.47
CA CYS A 197 -5.73 -0.79 6.03
C CYS A 197 -5.28 -1.05 7.47
N GLY A 198 -4.27 -0.31 7.92
CA GLY A 198 -3.74 -0.44 9.28
C GLY A 198 -4.63 0.17 10.38
N GLY A 199 -5.74 0.84 10.02
CA GLY A 199 -6.67 1.47 10.97
C GLY A 199 -7.83 2.15 10.26
N PHE A 200 -8.87 2.52 11.03
CA PHE A 200 -10.06 3.19 10.54
C PHE A 200 -9.72 4.52 9.84
N ASP A 201 -8.97 5.39 10.50
CA ASP A 201 -8.62 6.71 9.97
C ASP A 201 -7.77 6.58 8.68
N LEU A 202 -6.86 5.60 8.62
CA LEU A 202 -6.07 5.34 7.42
C LEU A 202 -6.93 4.89 6.25
N ALA A 203 -7.96 4.07 6.50
CA ALA A 203 -8.93 3.67 5.49
C ALA A 203 -9.73 4.87 4.96
N VAL A 204 -10.17 5.76 5.86
CA VAL A 204 -10.89 6.98 5.48
C VAL A 204 -9.97 7.95 4.72
N CYS A 205 -8.69 8.10 5.10
CA CYS A 205 -7.71 8.93 4.38
C CYS A 205 -7.51 8.44 2.94
N ASN A 206 -7.44 7.13 2.72
CA ASN A 206 -7.32 6.54 1.38
C ASN A 206 -8.55 6.87 0.52
N TRP A 207 -9.76 6.80 1.09
CA TRP A 207 -10.97 7.26 0.40
C TRP A 207 -10.93 8.76 0.12
N GLU A 208 -10.51 9.56 1.11
CA GLU A 208 -10.42 11.01 0.99
C GLU A 208 -9.44 11.43 -0.12
N ALA A 209 -8.36 10.67 -0.35
CA ALA A 209 -7.44 10.90 -1.46
C ALA A 209 -8.15 10.81 -2.82
N ILE A 210 -9.03 9.80 -3.00
CA ILE A 210 -9.83 9.64 -4.21
C ILE A 210 -10.89 10.75 -4.32
N ARG A 211 -11.60 11.03 -3.21
CA ARG A 211 -12.64 12.06 -3.17
C ARG A 211 -12.07 13.44 -3.49
N ALA A 212 -11.00 13.84 -2.82
CA ALA A 212 -10.36 15.13 -3.02
C ALA A 212 -9.85 15.32 -4.46
N TYR A 213 -9.34 14.23 -5.07
CA TYR A 213 -8.98 14.24 -6.48
C TYR A 213 -10.21 14.48 -7.39
N MET A 214 -11.31 13.76 -7.17
CA MET A 214 -12.53 13.89 -7.96
C MET A 214 -13.23 15.25 -7.80
N GLU A 215 -13.04 15.90 -6.65
CA GLU A 215 -13.59 17.23 -6.34
C GLU A 215 -12.60 18.39 -6.62
N TYR A 216 -11.50 18.11 -7.36
CA TYR A 216 -10.48 19.11 -7.73
C TYR A 216 -9.78 19.78 -6.55
N GLU A 217 -9.71 19.11 -5.39
CA GLU A 217 -8.98 19.58 -4.22
C GLU A 217 -7.49 19.09 -4.25
N VAL A 218 -7.19 18.07 -5.07
CA VAL A 218 -5.87 17.47 -5.27
C VAL A 218 -5.59 17.32 -6.76
N HIS A 219 -4.33 17.55 -7.18
CA HIS A 219 -3.95 17.58 -8.59
C HIS A 219 -2.78 16.65 -8.93
N SER A 220 -2.06 16.15 -7.94
CA SER A 220 -0.86 15.33 -8.16
C SER A 220 -0.71 14.23 -7.13
N LEU A 221 0.00 13.18 -7.51
CA LEU A 221 0.33 12.07 -6.62
C LEU A 221 1.11 12.54 -5.38
N LYS A 222 1.92 13.59 -5.50
CA LYS A 222 2.73 14.15 -4.40
C LYS A 222 1.89 14.77 -3.29
N GLU A 223 0.67 15.19 -3.59
CA GLU A 223 -0.24 15.78 -2.61
C GLU A 223 -0.91 14.72 -1.74
N ILE A 224 -1.07 13.51 -2.27
CA ILE A 224 -1.75 12.40 -1.58
C ILE A 224 -0.81 11.31 -1.08
N GLN A 225 0.40 11.24 -1.60
CA GLN A 225 1.41 10.30 -1.09
C GLN A 225 2.51 11.08 -0.38
N ALA A 226 2.78 10.70 0.87
CA ALA A 226 3.89 11.26 1.59
C ALA A 226 5.20 11.02 0.81
N PRO A 227 6.10 12.01 0.72
CA PRO A 227 7.41 11.79 0.12
C PRO A 227 8.12 10.67 0.89
N LEU A 228 8.75 9.76 0.17
CA LEU A 228 9.57 8.72 0.78
C LEU A 228 10.69 9.38 1.59
N GLU A 229 11.00 8.81 2.76
CA GLU A 229 12.00 9.36 3.68
C GLU A 229 13.36 9.64 3.01
N LEU A 230 13.69 8.86 1.99
CA LEU A 230 14.94 8.92 1.24
C LEU A 230 14.78 9.49 -0.16
N GLN A 231 13.69 10.20 -0.45
CA GLN A 231 13.43 10.82 -1.74
C GLN A 231 13.94 12.27 -1.74
N ASN A 232 14.70 12.62 -2.78
CA ASN A 232 15.09 14.00 -3.06
C ASN A 232 14.09 14.67 -4.02
N PRO A 233 14.06 16.01 -4.07
CA PRO A 233 13.28 16.72 -5.10
C PRO A 233 13.69 16.29 -6.50
N GLY A 234 12.71 15.85 -7.30
CA GLY A 234 12.95 15.36 -8.67
C GLY A 234 13.11 13.86 -8.80
N ASP A 235 13.29 13.12 -7.71
CA ASP A 235 13.31 11.66 -7.75
C ASP A 235 11.92 11.07 -8.10
N PRO A 236 11.88 9.87 -8.69
CA PRO A 236 10.64 9.14 -8.91
C PRO A 236 9.84 8.94 -7.61
N PRO A 237 8.49 8.98 -7.65
CA PRO A 237 7.64 8.80 -6.47
C PRO A 237 7.50 7.31 -6.07
N HIS A 238 8.57 6.55 -6.09
CA HIS A 238 8.62 5.14 -5.71
C HIS A 238 10.03 4.80 -5.22
N GLU A 239 10.17 3.72 -4.48
CA GLU A 239 11.48 3.20 -4.09
C GLU A 239 12.26 2.64 -5.28
N GLY A 240 13.60 2.67 -5.19
CA GLY A 240 14.48 2.15 -6.24
C GLY A 240 15.94 2.42 -5.97
N LEU A 241 16.78 2.40 -7.01
CA LEU A 241 18.21 2.64 -6.89
C LEU A 241 18.55 4.02 -6.31
N HIS A 242 17.77 5.03 -6.66
CA HIS A 242 17.95 6.39 -6.13
C HIS A 242 17.79 6.42 -4.61
N THR A 243 16.85 5.69 -4.01
CA THR A 243 16.67 5.65 -2.55
C THR A 243 17.89 5.03 -1.84
N PHE A 244 18.53 4.01 -2.43
CA PHE A 244 19.79 3.47 -1.90
C PHE A 244 20.94 4.52 -1.94
N TYR A 245 21.08 5.23 -3.05
CA TYR A 245 22.14 6.23 -3.18
C TYR A 245 21.91 7.40 -2.23
N ASN A 246 20.67 7.85 -2.07
CA ASN A 246 20.29 8.89 -1.12
C ASN A 246 20.55 8.45 0.33
N ALA A 247 20.21 7.20 0.68
CA ALA A 247 20.52 6.62 2.00
C ALA A 247 22.03 6.64 2.29
N ARG A 248 22.84 6.24 1.29
CA ARG A 248 24.30 6.23 1.40
C ARG A 248 24.87 7.65 1.57
N GLU A 249 24.35 8.59 0.81
CA GLU A 249 24.75 9.99 0.91
C GLU A 249 24.36 10.60 2.26
N ARG A 250 23.12 10.34 2.72
CA ARG A 250 22.64 10.74 4.05
C ARG A 250 23.53 10.17 5.16
N MET A 251 23.89 8.89 5.08
CA MET A 251 24.82 8.26 6.03
C MET A 251 26.19 8.97 6.05
N ARG A 252 26.77 9.25 4.87
CA ARG A 252 28.06 9.94 4.75
C ARG A 252 27.98 11.37 5.31
N ARG A 253 26.91 12.10 5.03
CA ARG A 253 26.67 13.46 5.55
C ARG A 253 26.56 13.45 7.07
N ARG A 254 25.75 12.55 7.65
CA ARG A 254 25.60 12.42 9.11
C ARG A 254 26.93 12.09 9.79
N ARG A 255 27.75 11.22 9.15
CA ARG A 255 29.10 10.94 9.64
C ARG A 255 29.99 12.16 9.60
N LYS A 256 30.01 12.90 8.49
CA LYS A 256 30.81 14.14 8.34
C LYS A 256 30.42 15.19 9.38
N ASN A 257 29.13 15.32 9.64
CA ASN A 257 28.59 16.26 10.63
C ASN A 257 28.73 15.78 12.08
N ARG A 258 29.35 14.61 12.33
CA ARG A 258 29.47 13.97 13.65
C ARG A 258 28.14 13.68 14.36
N GLU A 259 27.04 13.57 13.61
CA GLU A 259 25.72 13.22 14.13
C GLU A 259 25.63 11.73 14.52
N VAL A 260 26.55 10.90 14.01
CA VAL A 260 26.59 9.45 14.26
C VAL A 260 28.01 9.00 14.60
N GLY A 261 28.11 7.98 15.45
CA GLY A 261 29.39 7.41 15.88
C GLY A 261 30.15 6.67 14.75
N PHE A 262 31.41 6.33 15.01
CA PHE A 262 32.28 5.67 14.01
C PHE A 262 31.79 4.25 13.63
N LEU A 263 31.08 3.55 14.51
CA LEU A 263 30.52 2.23 14.25
C LEU A 263 29.25 2.26 13.36
N TYR A 264 28.56 3.38 13.26
CA TYR A 264 27.33 3.49 12.48
C TYR A 264 27.54 3.15 11.00
N PRO A 265 28.57 3.68 10.27
CA PRO A 265 28.85 3.25 8.91
C PRO A 265 29.14 1.78 8.77
N PHE A 266 29.87 1.18 9.73
CA PHE A 266 30.15 -0.25 9.72
C PHE A 266 28.85 -1.07 9.73
N TRP A 267 27.94 -0.79 10.65
CA TRP A 267 26.65 -1.48 10.72
C TRP A 267 25.78 -1.19 9.50
N TRP A 268 25.84 0.03 8.97
CA TRP A 268 25.12 0.40 7.74
C TRP A 268 25.59 -0.43 6.54
N TYR A 269 26.92 -0.56 6.34
CA TYR A 269 27.48 -1.38 5.27
C TYR A 269 27.20 -2.86 5.48
N LEU A 270 27.36 -3.36 6.70
CA LEU A 270 27.07 -4.75 7.04
C LEU A 270 25.60 -5.11 6.72
N TYR A 271 24.67 -4.27 7.15
CA TYR A 271 23.23 -4.44 6.83
C TYR A 271 22.99 -4.53 5.32
N HIS A 272 23.55 -3.60 4.54
CA HIS A 272 23.33 -3.59 3.09
C HIS A 272 24.02 -4.76 2.38
N VAL A 273 25.18 -5.23 2.85
CA VAL A 273 25.80 -6.45 2.33
C VAL A 273 24.92 -7.66 2.62
N LEU A 274 24.44 -7.80 3.84
CA LEU A 274 23.55 -8.89 4.26
C LEU A 274 22.18 -8.85 3.58
N THR A 275 21.72 -7.70 3.14
CA THR A 275 20.50 -7.53 2.35
C THR A 275 20.75 -7.40 0.84
N LEU A 276 21.90 -7.96 0.37
CA LEU A 276 22.26 -8.06 -1.06
C LEU A 276 22.45 -6.70 -1.76
N TRP A 277 22.92 -5.71 -1.02
CA TRP A 277 23.34 -4.40 -1.55
C TRP A 277 22.24 -3.70 -2.32
N THR A 278 22.48 -3.36 -3.61
CA THR A 278 21.52 -2.68 -4.48
C THR A 278 20.57 -3.62 -5.23
N LEU A 279 20.74 -4.94 -5.09
CA LEU A 279 19.94 -5.90 -5.85
C LEU A 279 18.43 -5.77 -5.57
N PRO A 280 17.96 -5.65 -4.31
CA PRO A 280 16.55 -5.41 -4.01
C PRO A 280 16.00 -4.14 -4.66
N ASN A 281 16.76 -3.04 -4.63
CA ASN A 281 16.35 -1.78 -5.25
C ASN A 281 16.22 -1.90 -6.77
N TYR A 282 17.15 -2.60 -7.42
CA TYR A 282 17.09 -2.85 -8.86
C TYR A 282 15.89 -3.73 -9.23
N LEU A 283 15.61 -4.78 -8.45
CA LEU A 283 14.46 -5.66 -8.68
C LEU A 283 13.14 -4.92 -8.48
N THR A 284 13.06 -4.03 -7.48
CA THR A 284 11.88 -3.17 -7.28
C THR A 284 11.63 -2.27 -8.50
N GLU A 285 12.65 -1.59 -9.03
CA GLU A 285 12.50 -0.78 -10.24
C GLU A 285 12.11 -1.61 -11.47
N TRP A 286 12.69 -2.81 -11.61
CA TRP A 286 12.34 -3.73 -12.68
C TRP A 286 10.87 -4.15 -12.58
N GLU A 287 10.41 -4.50 -11.39
CA GLU A 287 9.02 -4.88 -11.12
C GLU A 287 8.05 -3.73 -11.40
N ILE A 288 8.35 -2.52 -10.94
CA ILE A 288 7.55 -1.32 -11.21
C ILE A 288 7.44 -1.07 -12.72
N ARG A 289 8.56 -1.14 -13.44
CA ARG A 289 8.56 -0.99 -14.90
C ARG A 289 7.71 -2.05 -15.56
N ARG A 290 7.79 -3.29 -15.11
CA ARG A 290 7.00 -4.41 -15.61
C ARG A 290 5.51 -4.20 -15.36
N ILE A 291 5.11 -3.81 -14.14
CA ILE A 291 3.71 -3.51 -13.79
C ILE A 291 3.16 -2.41 -14.69
N LYS A 292 3.90 -1.30 -14.84
CA LYS A 292 3.48 -0.17 -15.70
C LYS A 292 3.32 -0.59 -17.17
N ASN A 293 4.21 -1.42 -17.69
CA ASN A 293 4.13 -1.88 -19.09
C ASN A 293 2.95 -2.84 -19.28
N ILE A 294 2.74 -3.77 -18.37
CA ILE A 294 1.61 -4.71 -18.40
C ILE A 294 0.29 -3.95 -18.27
N GLY A 295 0.20 -3.05 -17.28
CA GLY A 295 -1.00 -2.24 -17.06
C GLY A 295 -1.39 -1.44 -18.29
N ARG A 296 -0.43 -0.79 -18.96
CA ARG A 296 -0.68 -0.05 -20.21
C ARG A 296 -1.17 -0.94 -21.34
N ALA A 297 -0.62 -2.13 -21.48
CA ALA A 297 -0.99 -3.08 -22.55
C ALA A 297 -2.35 -3.77 -22.29
N ALA A 298 -2.77 -3.83 -21.03
CA ALA A 298 -4.02 -4.48 -20.61
C ALA A 298 -5.24 -3.54 -20.64
N ILE A 299 -5.04 -2.23 -20.82
CA ILE A 299 -6.14 -1.24 -20.82
C ILE A 299 -7.00 -1.46 -22.06
N PRO A 300 -8.33 -1.73 -21.92
CA PRO A 300 -9.23 -1.87 -23.07
C PRO A 300 -9.33 -0.58 -23.89
N ASP A 301 -9.51 -0.70 -25.20
CA ASP A 301 -9.63 0.43 -26.12
C ASP A 301 -10.77 1.40 -25.72
N ALA A 302 -11.88 0.85 -25.22
CA ALA A 302 -13.01 1.64 -24.74
C ALA A 302 -12.61 2.51 -23.53
N MET A 303 -11.84 1.96 -22.57
CA MET A 303 -11.33 2.71 -21.43
C MET A 303 -10.29 3.75 -21.87
N GLN A 304 -9.46 3.43 -22.86
CA GLN A 304 -8.46 4.34 -23.40
C GLN A 304 -9.10 5.53 -24.12
N SER A 305 -10.11 5.27 -24.96
CA SER A 305 -10.88 6.31 -25.66
C SER A 305 -11.66 7.20 -24.69
N TRP A 306 -12.29 6.60 -23.69
CA TRP A 306 -13.00 7.31 -22.63
C TRP A 306 -12.06 8.19 -21.76
N SER A 307 -10.80 7.84 -21.65
CA SER A 307 -9.78 8.60 -20.89
C SER A 307 -9.24 9.81 -21.66
N GLN A 308 -9.66 10.07 -22.91
CA GLN A 308 -9.21 11.24 -23.65
C GLN A 308 -9.73 12.54 -23.00
N PRO A 309 -8.97 13.64 -23.09
CA PRO A 309 -9.35 14.90 -22.47
C PRO A 309 -10.66 15.43 -23.09
N LEU A 310 -11.48 16.04 -22.24
CA LEU A 310 -12.66 16.77 -22.67
C LEU A 310 -12.39 18.28 -22.70
N PRO A 311 -13.00 19.03 -23.63
CA PRO A 311 -13.03 20.47 -23.55
C PRO A 311 -13.67 20.92 -22.22
N PRO A 312 -13.21 22.03 -21.60
CA PRO A 312 -13.72 22.48 -20.30
C PRO A 312 -15.23 22.69 -20.23
N GLU A 313 -15.86 23.03 -21.37
CA GLU A 313 -17.29 23.24 -21.48
C GLU A 313 -18.11 21.96 -21.35
N GLN A 314 -17.47 20.80 -21.58
CA GLN A 314 -18.07 19.47 -21.47
C GLN A 314 -17.78 18.79 -20.13
N TRP A 315 -17.05 19.44 -19.22
CA TRP A 315 -16.78 18.84 -17.92
C TRP A 315 -18.05 18.71 -17.10
N ALA A 316 -18.29 17.51 -16.62
CA ALA A 316 -19.41 17.23 -15.74
C ALA A 316 -19.28 17.99 -14.42
N LYS A 317 -20.38 18.52 -13.92
CA LYS A 317 -20.45 19.27 -12.66
C LYS A 317 -21.00 18.39 -11.54
N PRO A 318 -20.60 18.63 -10.28
CA PRO A 318 -21.22 17.96 -9.14
C PRO A 318 -22.71 18.26 -9.07
N SER A 319 -23.50 17.31 -8.58
CA SER A 319 -24.93 17.53 -8.38
C SER A 319 -25.16 18.62 -7.34
N ALA A 320 -26.33 19.31 -7.50
CA ALA A 320 -26.73 20.31 -6.50
C ALA A 320 -26.88 19.73 -5.09
N GLU A 321 -27.23 18.45 -5.00
CA GLU A 321 -27.33 17.71 -3.73
C GLU A 321 -25.97 17.53 -3.09
N LEU A 322 -24.96 17.07 -3.86
CA LEU A 322 -23.59 16.90 -3.34
C LEU A 322 -23.01 18.23 -2.85
N VAL A 323 -23.20 19.32 -3.62
CA VAL A 323 -22.71 20.65 -3.22
C VAL A 323 -23.37 21.10 -1.93
N ARG A 324 -24.71 21.00 -1.81
CA ARG A 324 -25.45 21.38 -0.62
C ARG A 324 -25.04 20.58 0.62
N ARG A 325 -24.96 19.25 0.50
CA ARG A 325 -24.59 18.38 1.62
C ARG A 325 -23.13 18.57 2.03
N SER A 326 -22.22 18.75 1.08
CA SER A 326 -20.82 19.04 1.38
C SER A 326 -20.66 20.35 2.16
N GLN A 327 -21.45 21.39 1.80
CA GLN A 327 -21.46 22.64 2.55
C GLN A 327 -22.05 22.46 3.96
N ALA A 328 -23.10 21.65 4.11
CA ALA A 328 -23.68 21.34 5.41
C ALA A 328 -22.67 20.59 6.32
N VAL A 329 -21.93 19.62 5.77
CA VAL A 329 -20.86 18.91 6.50
C VAL A 329 -19.78 19.89 6.99
N LYS A 330 -19.30 20.79 6.11
CA LYS A 330 -18.30 21.81 6.47
C LYS A 330 -18.80 22.74 7.57
N THR A 331 -20.05 23.18 7.48
CA THR A 331 -20.66 24.03 8.51
C THR A 331 -20.82 23.32 9.87
N LEU A 332 -21.20 22.04 9.84
CA LEU A 332 -21.29 21.24 11.09
C LEU A 332 -19.93 21.03 11.73
N ARG A 333 -18.89 20.82 10.94
CA ARG A 333 -17.51 20.71 11.40
C ARG A 333 -17.07 21.96 12.17
N GLU A 334 -17.32 23.14 11.59
CA GLU A 334 -16.97 24.42 12.24
C GLU A 334 -17.69 24.61 13.57
N LYS A 335 -18.96 24.19 13.62
CA LYS A 335 -19.78 24.31 14.84
C LYS A 335 -19.44 23.26 15.90
N ARG A 336 -19.04 22.06 15.50
CA ARG A 336 -18.81 20.89 16.38
C ARG A 336 -17.58 20.09 15.96
N PRO A 337 -16.37 20.60 16.16
CA PRO A 337 -15.13 19.97 15.64
C PRO A 337 -14.83 18.58 16.23
N GLY A 338 -15.45 18.20 17.36
CA GLY A 338 -15.25 16.87 17.99
C GLY A 338 -16.28 15.80 17.60
N GLN A 339 -17.24 16.11 16.72
CA GLN A 339 -18.24 15.14 16.32
C GLN A 339 -17.65 14.09 15.38
N ASN A 340 -17.95 12.79 15.64
CA ASN A 340 -17.44 11.72 14.78
C ASN A 340 -18.10 11.74 13.39
N LEU A 341 -17.39 11.17 12.41
CA LEU A 341 -17.76 11.18 10.99
C LEU A 341 -19.15 10.58 10.74
N ALA A 342 -19.44 9.40 11.31
CA ALA A 342 -20.72 8.71 11.09
C ALA A 342 -21.92 9.53 11.63
N SER A 343 -21.77 10.15 12.81
CA SER A 343 -22.81 11.00 13.41
C SER A 343 -23.06 12.26 12.59
N ARG A 344 -21.99 12.87 12.05
CA ARG A 344 -22.07 14.05 11.18
C ARG A 344 -22.82 13.75 9.89
N PHE A 345 -22.48 12.65 9.22
CA PHE A 345 -23.16 12.22 8.00
C PHE A 345 -24.62 11.85 8.26
N ALA A 346 -24.94 11.22 9.38
CA ALA A 346 -26.30 10.91 9.78
C ALA A 346 -27.13 12.20 10.00
N GLU A 347 -26.57 13.21 10.68
CA GLU A 347 -27.24 14.50 10.92
C GLU A 347 -27.58 15.24 9.61
N VAL A 348 -26.63 15.30 8.65
CA VAL A 348 -26.87 15.90 7.32
C VAL A 348 -27.96 15.13 6.58
N SER A 349 -27.93 13.80 6.60
CA SER A 349 -28.93 12.98 5.91
C SER A 349 -30.33 13.12 6.53
N LEU A 350 -30.44 13.29 7.85
CA LEU A 350 -31.71 13.51 8.55
C LEU A 350 -32.29 14.90 8.24
N ALA A 351 -31.43 15.92 8.23
CA ALA A 351 -31.86 17.29 7.90
C ALA A 351 -32.47 17.36 6.49
N ASP A 352 -31.87 16.67 5.51
CA ASP A 352 -32.40 16.61 4.14
C ASP A 352 -33.75 15.89 4.04
N ARG A 353 -33.92 14.77 4.77
CA ARG A 353 -35.21 14.06 4.80
C ARG A 353 -36.31 14.91 5.38
N ASN A 354 -36.00 15.74 6.36
CA ASN A 354 -36.96 16.65 6.99
C ASN A 354 -37.27 17.87 6.11
N ALA A 355 -36.33 18.30 5.26
CA ALA A 355 -36.56 19.40 4.31
C ALA A 355 -37.34 18.98 3.05
N ALA A 356 -37.37 17.67 2.76
CA ALA A 356 -38.10 17.09 1.63
C ALA A 356 -39.54 16.67 1.95
N LYS A 357 -39.93 16.73 3.24
CA LYS A 357 -41.32 16.57 3.71
C LYS A 357 -42.02 17.92 3.83
#